data_d66c5671a79c6f584164bf1e1fcea0f4
#
_entry.id   d66c5671a79c6f584164bf1e1fcea0f4
#
_cell.length_a   1.000
_cell.length_b   1.000
_cell.length_c   1.000
_cell.angle_alpha   90.00
_cell.angle_beta   90.00
_cell.angle_gamma   90.00
#
_symmetry.space_group_name_H-M   'P 1'
#
loop_
_entity.id
_entity.type
_entity.pdbx_description
1 polymer ?
#
loop_
_entity_poly.entity_id
_entity_poly.type
_entity_poly.pdbx_seq_one_letter_code
_entity_poly.pdbx_strand_id
1 'polypeptide(L)'
;CHGSEKGEVETKGNSFAMISPGGVTVDILPFGSLEIDEELNMAKGEAKVVTNGFKEVFSTALEQFESEDGQLRIKIASLPGIVLLKLIAHQDRPEIRVKDPGDILEILHHYFDLHSGHIYEHHDSVFDDEQPLEMISARVIGREIGNIVSENPALRQRVNTYLTTEIEKKENGSLIRLMQRSTDKYNQEEVTAMLSAMVRGMTEVKDR
;
A
#
# COMPACT_ATOMS: atom_id res chain seq x y z
N CYS A 1 1.35 -19.00 42.04
CA CYS A 1 2.55 -18.75 41.22
C CYS A 1 2.15 -18.82 39.76
N HIS A 2 1.88 -17.70 39.14
CA HIS A 2 1.72 -17.62 37.70
C HIS A 2 3.06 -17.15 37.12
N GLY A 3 3.77 -18.09 36.49
CA GLY A 3 4.96 -17.77 35.71
C GLY A 3 4.52 -17.06 34.45
N SER A 4 4.94 -15.81 34.31
CA SER A 4 4.90 -15.10 33.05
C SER A 4 5.92 -15.78 32.11
N GLU A 5 5.45 -16.52 31.13
CA GLU A 5 6.28 -16.96 30.01
C GLU A 5 6.73 -15.71 29.25
N LYS A 6 7.98 -15.32 29.51
CA LYS A 6 8.67 -14.37 28.63
C LYS A 6 8.94 -15.11 27.33
N GLY A 7 8.22 -14.72 26.25
CA GLY A 7 8.52 -15.22 24.93
C GLY A 7 9.98 -14.89 24.57
N GLU A 8 10.78 -15.90 24.32
CA GLU A 8 12.15 -15.71 23.81
C GLU A 8 12.07 -15.17 22.38
N VAL A 9 12.70 -14.02 22.18
CA VAL A 9 12.84 -13.39 20.86
C VAL A 9 14.08 -13.95 20.19
N GLU A 10 13.93 -14.91 19.29
CA GLU A 10 15.03 -15.35 18.42
C GLU A 10 15.21 -14.37 17.26
N THR A 11 16.30 -13.61 17.27
CA THR A 11 16.73 -12.80 16.13
C THR A 11 17.60 -13.65 15.21
N LYS A 12 17.02 -14.24 14.17
CA LYS A 12 17.78 -14.85 13.06
C LYS A 12 18.20 -13.77 12.08
N GLY A 13 19.37 -13.16 12.24
CA GLY A 13 20.05 -12.40 11.19
C GLY A 13 19.36 -11.12 10.67
N ASN A 14 18.10 -10.91 10.99
CA ASN A 14 17.32 -9.71 10.66
C ASN A 14 16.90 -9.04 11.99
N SER A 15 17.46 -7.87 12.28
CA SER A 15 17.31 -7.16 13.56
C SER A 15 15.86 -6.75 13.89
N PHE A 16 14.95 -6.88 12.95
CA PHE A 16 13.57 -6.41 13.05
C PHE A 16 12.51 -7.53 12.97
N ALA A 17 12.92 -8.78 12.77
CA ALA A 17 12.00 -9.91 12.77
C ALA A 17 11.86 -10.50 14.18
N MET A 18 10.63 -10.62 14.65
CA MET A 18 10.27 -11.30 15.89
C MET A 18 9.45 -12.54 15.55
N ILE A 19 9.65 -13.61 16.30
CA ILE A 19 8.80 -14.81 16.16
C ILE A 19 7.86 -14.85 17.37
N SER A 20 6.57 -14.87 17.09
CA SER A 20 5.55 -15.02 18.14
C SER A 20 5.61 -16.41 18.77
N PRO A 21 5.07 -16.62 19.99
CA PRO A 21 4.97 -17.94 20.60
C PRO A 21 4.26 -19.00 19.76
N GLY A 22 3.39 -18.56 18.83
CA GLY A 22 2.72 -19.41 17.85
C GLY A 22 3.50 -19.67 16.55
N GLY A 23 4.78 -19.24 16.47
CA GLY A 23 5.64 -19.44 15.30
C GLY A 23 5.41 -18.47 14.14
N VAL A 24 4.63 -17.40 14.35
CA VAL A 24 4.38 -16.36 13.33
C VAL A 24 5.52 -15.35 13.37
N THR A 25 6.15 -15.10 12.21
CA THR A 25 7.16 -14.06 12.06
C THR A 25 6.48 -12.70 11.91
N VAL A 26 6.90 -11.72 12.70
CA VAL A 26 6.44 -10.33 12.67
C VAL A 26 7.63 -9.43 12.43
N ASP A 27 7.61 -8.66 11.36
CA ASP A 27 8.61 -7.63 11.09
C ASP A 27 8.19 -6.32 11.76
N ILE A 28 9.07 -5.77 12.62
CA ILE A 28 8.85 -4.50 13.32
C ILE A 28 9.84 -3.49 12.75
N LEU A 29 9.35 -2.56 11.93
CA LEU A 29 10.16 -1.50 11.33
C LEU A 29 9.90 -0.17 12.07
N PRO A 30 10.90 0.40 12.75
CA PRO A 30 10.79 1.75 13.27
C PRO A 30 10.80 2.75 12.11
N PHE A 31 10.00 3.81 12.18
CA PHE A 31 10.01 4.91 11.21
C PHE A 31 9.77 6.26 11.93
N GLY A 32 9.93 7.38 11.22
CA GLY A 32 9.77 8.72 11.77
C GLY A 32 11.12 9.32 12.24
N SER A 33 11.25 9.69 13.51
CA SER A 33 12.45 10.39 14.02
C SER A 33 13.78 9.62 13.94
N LEU A 34 13.74 8.33 13.59
CA LEU A 34 14.93 7.48 13.43
C LEU A 34 15.40 7.40 11.97
N GLU A 35 14.67 8.00 11.05
CA GLU A 35 15.00 8.04 9.63
C GLU A 35 16.01 9.13 9.33
N ILE A 36 16.94 8.83 8.42
CA ILE A 36 17.79 9.82 7.78
C ILE A 36 17.44 9.79 6.30
N ASP A 37 16.93 10.91 5.77
CA ASP A 37 16.50 11.04 4.37
C ASP A 37 15.47 9.96 3.92
N GLU A 38 14.49 9.66 4.79
CA GLU A 38 13.45 8.64 4.55
C GLU A 38 14.01 7.21 4.34
N GLU A 39 15.20 6.94 4.88
CA GLU A 39 15.86 5.65 4.88
C GLU A 39 16.23 5.23 6.31
N LEU A 40 15.96 3.97 6.63
CA LEU A 40 16.50 3.33 7.84
C LEU A 40 17.83 2.66 7.51
N ASN A 41 18.89 3.15 8.12
CA ASN A 41 20.19 2.50 8.08
C ASN A 41 20.21 1.32 9.07
N MET A 42 20.20 0.10 8.54
CA MET A 42 20.33 -1.12 9.30
C MET A 42 21.77 -1.27 9.81
N ALA A 43 21.95 -1.67 11.07
CA ALA A 43 23.28 -1.89 11.62
C ALA A 43 24.02 -2.99 10.86
N LYS A 44 25.30 -2.74 10.51
CA LYS A 44 26.23 -3.71 9.91
C LYS A 44 25.93 -4.20 8.49
N GLY A 45 25.69 -3.29 7.52
CA GLY A 45 25.71 -3.65 6.09
C GLY A 45 24.49 -4.41 5.58
N GLU A 46 23.42 -4.43 6.35
CA GLU A 46 22.11 -4.90 5.94
C GLU A 46 21.42 -3.87 5.04
N ALA A 47 20.48 -4.33 4.23
CA ALA A 47 19.84 -3.50 3.21
C ALA A 47 19.14 -2.29 3.84
N LYS A 48 19.30 -1.11 3.23
CA LYS A 48 18.53 0.08 3.54
C LYS A 48 17.03 -0.20 3.32
N VAL A 49 16.20 0.15 4.30
CA VAL A 49 14.75 0.11 4.16
C VAL A 49 14.27 1.52 3.83
N VAL A 50 13.63 1.66 2.69
CA VAL A 50 12.98 2.91 2.28
C VAL A 50 11.63 3.00 3.00
N THR A 51 11.40 4.09 3.71
CA THR A 51 10.20 4.33 4.53
C THR A 51 9.26 5.38 3.93
N ASN A 52 9.52 5.78 2.68
CA ASN A 52 8.68 6.73 1.95
C ASN A 52 7.21 6.30 1.98
N GLY A 53 6.33 7.21 2.38
CA GLY A 53 4.91 6.97 2.49
C GLY A 53 4.46 6.36 3.82
N PHE A 54 5.35 5.85 4.68
CA PHE A 54 4.97 5.26 5.96
C PHE A 54 4.31 6.28 6.89
N LYS A 55 4.84 7.51 6.96
CA LYS A 55 4.29 8.59 7.77
C LYS A 55 2.89 8.98 7.31
N GLU A 56 2.69 9.14 6.02
CA GLU A 56 1.41 9.51 5.41
C GLU A 56 0.36 8.41 5.66
N VAL A 57 0.72 7.15 5.40
CA VAL A 57 -0.16 6.01 5.64
C VAL A 57 -0.49 5.85 7.12
N PHE A 58 0.49 6.02 8.02
CA PHE A 58 0.25 5.94 9.46
C PHE A 58 -0.65 7.05 9.98
N SER A 59 -0.51 8.27 9.44
CA SER A 59 -1.35 9.41 9.83
C SER A 59 -2.83 9.21 9.50
N THR A 60 -3.11 8.47 8.41
CA THR A 60 -4.47 8.15 7.94
C THR A 60 -4.95 6.75 8.34
N ALA A 61 -4.11 5.97 9.05
CA ALA A 61 -4.46 4.63 9.50
C ALA A 61 -5.57 4.67 10.57
N LEU A 62 -6.45 3.69 10.49
CA LEU A 62 -7.57 3.57 11.42
C LEU A 62 -7.17 2.83 12.69
N GLU A 63 -7.64 3.29 13.85
CA GLU A 63 -7.54 2.53 15.10
C GLU A 63 -8.57 1.38 15.07
N GLN A 64 -8.07 0.16 14.86
CA GLN A 64 -8.92 -1.03 14.68
C GLN A 64 -8.94 -1.96 15.89
N PHE A 65 -7.95 -1.83 16.76
CA PHE A 65 -7.79 -2.72 17.89
C PHE A 65 -7.39 -1.97 19.15
N GLU A 66 -8.11 -2.23 20.22
CA GLU A 66 -7.73 -1.84 21.57
C GLU A 66 -7.78 -3.08 22.45
N SER A 67 -6.73 -3.35 23.25
CA SER A 67 -6.73 -4.45 24.20
C SER A 67 -7.77 -4.21 25.32
N GLU A 68 -8.27 -5.29 25.94
CA GLU A 68 -9.29 -5.20 27.00
C GLU A 68 -8.87 -4.30 28.17
N ASP A 69 -7.58 -4.19 28.44
CA ASP A 69 -7.01 -3.33 29.47
C ASP A 69 -6.69 -1.90 28.97
N GLY A 70 -6.95 -1.59 27.69
CA GLY A 70 -6.69 -0.28 27.06
C GLY A 70 -5.21 0.08 26.91
N GLN A 71 -4.27 -0.84 27.19
CA GLN A 71 -2.84 -0.56 27.15
C GLN A 71 -2.25 -0.67 25.76
N LEU A 72 -2.87 -1.45 24.87
CA LEU A 72 -2.41 -1.64 23.49
C LEU A 72 -3.46 -1.10 22.51
N ARG A 73 -3.05 -0.16 21.67
CA ARG A 73 -3.82 0.34 20.52
C ARG A 73 -3.04 0.11 19.25
N ILE A 74 -3.68 -0.51 18.27
CA ILE A 74 -3.06 -0.81 16.97
C ILE A 74 -3.80 -0.04 15.88
N LYS A 75 -3.05 0.68 15.08
CA LYS A 75 -3.52 1.28 13.84
C LYS A 75 -3.26 0.33 12.68
N ILE A 76 -4.26 0.17 11.83
CA ILE A 76 -4.18 -0.67 10.63
C ILE A 76 -4.22 0.23 9.41
N ALA A 77 -3.25 0.04 8.50
CA ALA A 77 -3.23 0.76 7.24
C ALA A 77 -4.48 0.41 6.41
N SER A 78 -5.10 1.43 5.81
CA SER A 78 -6.20 1.22 4.87
C SER A 78 -5.72 0.49 3.61
N LEU A 79 -6.63 -0.16 2.87
CA LEU A 79 -6.27 -0.81 1.60
C LEU A 79 -5.64 0.18 0.60
N PRO A 80 -6.13 1.42 0.41
CA PRO A 80 -5.42 2.43 -0.39
C PRO A 80 -4.01 2.74 0.12
N GLY A 81 -3.82 2.80 1.44
CA GLY A 81 -2.49 2.97 2.04
C GLY A 81 -1.56 1.81 1.73
N ILE A 82 -2.06 0.57 1.77
CA ILE A 82 -1.30 -0.62 1.39
C ILE A 82 -0.93 -0.58 -0.10
N VAL A 83 -1.86 -0.19 -0.99
CA VAL A 83 -1.58 -0.01 -2.43
C VAL A 83 -0.47 1.02 -2.63
N LEU A 84 -0.54 2.18 -1.95
CA LEU A 84 0.49 3.21 -2.02
C LEU A 84 1.87 2.66 -1.65
N LEU A 85 1.98 1.99 -0.50
CA LEU A 85 3.27 1.42 -0.04
C LEU A 85 3.81 0.34 -1.00
N LYS A 86 2.93 -0.50 -1.58
CA LYS A 86 3.32 -1.50 -2.57
C LYS A 86 3.79 -0.89 -3.89
N LEU A 87 3.16 0.19 -4.36
CA LEU A 87 3.60 0.94 -5.54
C LEU A 87 5.00 1.53 -5.32
N ILE A 88 5.24 2.15 -4.17
CA ILE A 88 6.55 2.71 -3.80
C ILE A 88 7.61 1.59 -3.72
N ALA A 89 7.30 0.51 -3.02
CA ALA A 89 8.22 -0.60 -2.85
C ALA A 89 8.59 -1.27 -4.19
N HIS A 90 7.59 -1.46 -5.08
CA HIS A 90 7.84 -2.02 -6.41
C HIS A 90 8.62 -1.05 -7.30
N GLN A 91 8.37 0.26 -7.23
CA GLN A 91 9.16 1.26 -7.94
C GLN A 91 10.64 1.21 -7.54
N ASP A 92 10.92 1.05 -6.25
CA ASP A 92 12.28 1.04 -5.72
C ASP A 92 13.05 -0.24 -6.06
N ARG A 93 12.38 -1.39 -6.01
CA ARG A 93 13.02 -2.72 -6.17
C ARG A 93 12.13 -3.68 -6.96
N PRO A 94 11.86 -3.42 -8.25
CA PRO A 94 10.93 -4.23 -9.04
C PRO A 94 11.38 -5.70 -9.19
N GLU A 95 12.70 -5.94 -9.11
CA GLU A 95 13.28 -7.29 -9.20
C GLU A 95 13.03 -8.16 -7.96
N ILE A 96 12.80 -7.54 -6.80
CA ILE A 96 12.50 -8.21 -5.53
C ILE A 96 11.00 -8.23 -5.25
N ARG A 97 10.30 -7.14 -5.56
CA ARG A 97 8.89 -6.90 -5.26
C ARG A 97 7.93 -7.46 -6.32
N VAL A 98 8.25 -8.64 -6.84
CA VAL A 98 7.51 -9.28 -7.95
C VAL A 98 6.09 -9.70 -7.59
N LYS A 99 5.74 -9.81 -6.30
CA LYS A 99 4.40 -10.15 -5.83
C LYS A 99 3.51 -8.94 -5.65
N ASP A 100 4.08 -7.76 -5.36
CA ASP A 100 3.32 -6.55 -5.05
C ASP A 100 2.32 -6.14 -6.15
N PRO A 101 2.64 -6.25 -7.46
CA PRO A 101 1.68 -5.98 -8.51
C PRO A 101 0.44 -6.88 -8.47
N GLY A 102 0.61 -8.18 -8.20
CA GLY A 102 -0.50 -9.10 -8.05
C GLY A 102 -1.38 -8.75 -6.84
N ASP A 103 -0.77 -8.45 -5.70
CA ASP A 103 -1.50 -8.04 -4.50
C ASP A 103 -2.29 -6.74 -4.72
N ILE A 104 -1.72 -5.77 -5.47
CA ILE A 104 -2.44 -4.54 -5.85
C ILE A 104 -3.67 -4.90 -6.69
N LEU A 105 -3.51 -5.78 -7.68
CA LEU A 105 -4.61 -6.18 -8.55
C LEU A 105 -5.74 -6.88 -7.78
N GLU A 106 -5.42 -7.75 -6.83
CA GLU A 106 -6.40 -8.39 -5.94
C GLU A 106 -7.15 -7.34 -5.08
N ILE A 107 -6.44 -6.33 -4.57
CA ILE A 107 -7.10 -5.23 -3.84
C ILE A 107 -8.07 -4.49 -4.76
N LEU A 108 -7.66 -4.14 -5.99
CA LEU A 108 -8.52 -3.46 -6.96
C LEU A 108 -9.76 -4.28 -7.28
N HIS A 109 -9.61 -5.60 -7.45
CA HIS A 109 -10.71 -6.51 -7.76
C HIS A 109 -11.77 -6.57 -6.64
N HIS A 110 -11.33 -6.64 -5.38
CA HIS A 110 -12.24 -6.85 -4.26
C HIS A 110 -12.68 -5.56 -3.54
N TYR A 111 -12.09 -4.42 -3.87
CA TYR A 111 -12.29 -3.19 -3.11
C TYR A 111 -13.75 -2.72 -3.09
N PHE A 112 -14.43 -2.80 -4.23
CA PHE A 112 -15.84 -2.40 -4.32
C PHE A 112 -16.72 -3.24 -3.40
N ASP A 113 -16.56 -4.56 -3.43
CA ASP A 113 -17.35 -5.47 -2.61
C ASP A 113 -17.15 -5.22 -1.11
N LEU A 114 -15.91 -4.92 -0.72
CA LEU A 114 -15.55 -4.67 0.68
C LEU A 114 -15.97 -3.29 1.18
N HIS A 115 -16.07 -2.29 0.29
CA HIS A 115 -16.25 -0.89 0.64
C HIS A 115 -17.42 -0.21 -0.07
N SER A 116 -18.37 -0.96 -0.63
CA SER A 116 -19.49 -0.41 -1.42
C SER A 116 -20.27 0.68 -0.68
N GLY A 117 -20.57 0.48 0.61
CA GLY A 117 -21.24 1.50 1.43
C GLY A 117 -20.48 2.82 1.48
N HIS A 118 -19.18 2.78 1.76
CA HIS A 118 -18.31 3.96 1.77
C HIS A 118 -18.22 4.63 0.40
N ILE A 119 -18.16 3.83 -0.68
CA ILE A 119 -18.10 4.33 -2.05
C ILE A 119 -19.38 5.08 -2.41
N TYR A 120 -20.55 4.53 -2.08
CA TYR A 120 -21.83 5.20 -2.34
C TYR A 120 -22.01 6.47 -1.51
N GLU A 121 -21.50 6.48 -0.28
CA GLU A 121 -21.68 7.62 0.63
C GLU A 121 -20.73 8.79 0.32
N HIS A 122 -19.48 8.50 -0.10
CA HIS A 122 -18.42 9.51 -0.19
C HIS A 122 -17.84 9.72 -1.60
N HIS A 123 -18.18 8.84 -2.55
CA HIS A 123 -17.61 8.85 -3.89
C HIS A 123 -18.70 8.72 -5.00
N ASP A 124 -19.89 9.23 -4.77
CA ASP A 124 -21.05 9.12 -5.68
C ASP A 124 -20.74 9.51 -7.13
N SER A 125 -19.90 10.52 -7.34
CA SER A 125 -19.49 10.98 -8.68
C SER A 125 -18.66 9.97 -9.50
N VAL A 126 -18.24 8.83 -8.93
CA VAL A 126 -17.60 7.77 -9.72
C VAL A 126 -18.60 6.99 -10.57
N PHE A 127 -19.90 7.12 -10.28
CA PHE A 127 -20.99 6.45 -11.00
C PHE A 127 -21.55 7.26 -12.16
N ASP A 128 -21.02 8.46 -12.44
CA ASP A 128 -21.48 9.30 -13.57
C ASP A 128 -21.23 8.62 -14.94
N ASP A 129 -20.21 7.75 -15.01
CA ASP A 129 -19.89 6.95 -16.18
C ASP A 129 -20.26 5.48 -15.91
N GLU A 130 -20.92 4.81 -16.87
CA GLU A 130 -21.13 3.37 -16.81
C GLU A 130 -19.81 2.64 -17.04
N GLN A 131 -19.28 2.02 -15.98
CA GLN A 131 -17.99 1.36 -16.01
C GLN A 131 -17.96 0.13 -15.10
N PRO A 132 -17.03 -0.84 -15.35
CA PRO A 132 -16.83 -2.00 -14.49
C PRO A 132 -16.50 -1.62 -13.04
N LEU A 133 -16.87 -2.47 -12.09
CA LEU A 133 -16.65 -2.22 -10.65
C LEU A 133 -15.16 -2.06 -10.30
N GLU A 134 -14.29 -2.75 -11.01
CA GLU A 134 -12.83 -2.64 -10.84
C GLU A 134 -12.29 -1.26 -11.23
N MET A 135 -12.92 -0.62 -12.23
CA MET A 135 -12.59 0.76 -12.62
C MET A 135 -13.03 1.74 -11.55
N ILE A 136 -14.22 1.53 -10.97
CA ILE A 136 -14.72 2.29 -9.82
C ILE A 136 -13.76 2.12 -8.64
N SER A 137 -13.40 0.88 -8.30
CA SER A 137 -12.43 0.56 -7.25
C SER A 137 -11.11 1.31 -7.46
N ALA A 138 -10.56 1.22 -8.66
CA ALA A 138 -9.29 1.86 -9.00
C ALA A 138 -9.36 3.39 -8.87
N ARG A 139 -10.44 4.01 -9.37
CA ARG A 139 -10.64 5.46 -9.28
C ARG A 139 -10.80 5.93 -7.82
N VAL A 140 -11.56 5.18 -7.01
CA VAL A 140 -11.73 5.50 -5.58
C VAL A 140 -10.43 5.31 -4.82
N ILE A 141 -9.71 4.19 -5.02
CA ILE A 141 -8.38 3.99 -4.42
C ILE A 141 -7.43 5.13 -4.81
N GLY A 142 -7.49 5.59 -6.06
CA GLY A 142 -6.72 6.76 -6.51
C GLY A 142 -7.06 8.02 -5.72
N ARG A 143 -8.35 8.33 -5.49
CA ARG A 143 -8.78 9.47 -4.66
C ARG A 143 -8.26 9.35 -3.23
N GLU A 144 -8.40 8.17 -2.64
CA GLU A 144 -7.92 7.91 -1.28
C GLU A 144 -6.39 8.04 -1.18
N ILE A 145 -5.64 7.53 -2.15
CA ILE A 145 -4.19 7.77 -2.23
C ILE A 145 -3.89 9.28 -2.34
N GLY A 146 -4.63 10.00 -3.20
CA GLY A 146 -4.51 11.46 -3.31
C GLY A 146 -4.71 12.18 -1.97
N ASN A 147 -5.70 11.73 -1.17
CA ASN A 147 -5.95 12.25 0.18
C ASN A 147 -4.79 11.92 1.13
N ILE A 148 -4.28 10.68 1.12
CA ILE A 148 -3.15 10.24 1.97
C ILE A 148 -1.92 11.11 1.72
N VAL A 149 -1.62 11.43 0.47
CA VAL A 149 -0.42 12.20 0.09
C VAL A 149 -0.69 13.69 -0.11
N SER A 150 -1.86 14.22 0.29
CA SER A 150 -2.27 15.60 0.03
C SER A 150 -1.32 16.64 0.63
N GLU A 151 -0.65 16.31 1.74
CA GLU A 151 0.35 17.17 2.40
C GLU A 151 1.79 16.90 1.95
N ASN A 152 1.99 15.93 1.02
CA ASN A 152 3.31 15.60 0.45
C ASN A 152 3.28 15.63 -1.09
N PRO A 153 3.35 16.82 -1.71
CA PRO A 153 3.29 16.98 -3.16
C PRO A 153 4.41 16.22 -3.89
N ALA A 154 5.59 16.09 -3.28
CA ALA A 154 6.71 15.35 -3.87
C ALA A 154 6.40 13.87 -3.98
N LEU A 155 5.85 13.26 -2.93
CA LEU A 155 5.44 11.85 -2.95
C LEU A 155 4.29 11.62 -3.92
N ARG A 156 3.30 12.54 -3.95
CA ARG A 156 2.20 12.51 -4.90
C ARG A 156 2.70 12.52 -6.34
N GLN A 157 3.59 13.45 -6.66
CA GLN A 157 4.18 13.54 -8.00
C GLN A 157 4.97 12.28 -8.34
N ARG A 158 5.74 11.75 -7.41
CA ARG A 158 6.53 10.52 -7.58
C ARG A 158 5.63 9.35 -7.99
N VAL A 159 4.55 9.09 -7.23
CA VAL A 159 3.63 7.97 -7.49
C VAL A 159 2.88 8.18 -8.81
N ASN A 160 2.41 9.40 -9.08
CA ASN A 160 1.73 9.73 -10.32
C ASN A 160 2.65 9.52 -11.53
N THR A 161 3.88 10.00 -11.47
CA THR A 161 4.89 9.81 -12.54
C THR A 161 5.20 8.33 -12.74
N TYR A 162 5.33 7.56 -11.66
CA TYR A 162 5.57 6.12 -11.76
C TYR A 162 4.43 5.41 -12.50
N LEU A 163 3.17 5.63 -12.08
CA LEU A 163 2.00 5.01 -12.71
C LEU A 163 1.88 5.41 -14.18
N THR A 164 2.02 6.71 -14.50
CA THR A 164 1.95 7.22 -15.87
C THR A 164 3.03 6.59 -16.75
N THR A 165 4.27 6.49 -16.24
CA THR A 165 5.38 5.85 -16.95
C THR A 165 5.12 4.36 -17.23
N GLU A 166 4.55 3.63 -16.27
CA GLU A 166 4.21 2.22 -16.46
C GLU A 166 3.07 2.05 -17.48
N ILE A 167 2.06 2.94 -17.47
CA ILE A 167 0.98 2.98 -18.46
C ILE A 167 1.54 3.25 -19.88
N GLU A 168 2.46 4.20 -20.02
CA GLU A 168 3.09 4.54 -21.31
C GLU A 168 3.95 3.41 -21.87
N LYS A 169 4.64 2.66 -20.99
CA LYS A 169 5.44 1.49 -21.38
C LYS A 169 4.61 0.30 -21.85
N LYS A 170 3.34 0.27 -21.53
CA LYS A 170 2.40 -0.83 -21.86
C LYS A 170 2.98 -2.19 -21.42
N GLU A 171 3.07 -3.15 -22.36
CA GLU A 171 3.62 -4.50 -22.13
C GLU A 171 5.09 -4.51 -21.65
N ASN A 172 5.84 -3.45 -21.90
CA ASN A 172 7.22 -3.31 -21.45
C ASN A 172 7.31 -2.80 -20.00
N GLY A 173 6.20 -2.35 -19.41
CA GLY A 173 6.13 -1.97 -18.00
C GLY A 173 6.19 -3.18 -17.08
N SER A 174 7.04 -3.12 -16.05
CA SER A 174 7.16 -4.23 -15.10
C SER A 174 5.90 -4.43 -14.28
N LEU A 175 5.24 -3.34 -13.87
CA LEU A 175 4.01 -3.35 -13.09
C LEU A 175 2.88 -4.06 -13.84
N ILE A 176 2.55 -3.60 -15.06
CA ILE A 176 1.46 -4.17 -15.88
C ILE A 176 1.74 -5.64 -16.20
N ARG A 177 2.96 -5.96 -16.64
CA ARG A 177 3.33 -7.33 -16.98
C ARG A 177 3.21 -8.28 -15.80
N LEU A 178 3.58 -7.86 -14.59
CA LEU A 178 3.48 -8.70 -13.40
C LEU A 178 2.04 -8.82 -12.92
N MET A 179 1.23 -7.76 -13.02
CA MET A 179 -0.22 -7.83 -12.77
C MET A 179 -0.89 -8.87 -13.68
N GLN A 180 -0.62 -8.82 -14.98
CA GLN A 180 -1.17 -9.79 -15.92
C GLN A 180 -0.74 -11.24 -15.62
N ARG A 181 0.51 -11.46 -15.19
CA ARG A 181 1.00 -12.79 -14.85
C ARG A 181 0.41 -13.37 -13.57
N SER A 182 -0.16 -12.52 -12.73
CA SER A 182 -0.75 -12.95 -11.45
C SER A 182 -2.16 -13.53 -11.60
N THR A 183 -2.83 -13.31 -12.73
CA THR A 183 -4.21 -13.72 -12.95
C THR A 183 -4.55 -13.89 -14.43
N ASP A 184 -5.50 -14.80 -14.72
CA ASP A 184 -6.09 -14.96 -16.05
C ASP A 184 -7.40 -14.14 -16.20
N LYS A 185 -7.83 -13.40 -15.17
CA LYS A 185 -9.10 -12.66 -15.14
C LYS A 185 -9.07 -11.41 -16.03
N TYR A 186 -7.91 -10.76 -16.16
CA TYR A 186 -7.78 -9.46 -16.83
C TYR A 186 -6.71 -9.50 -17.92
N ASN A 187 -7.06 -8.91 -19.05
CA ASN A 187 -6.08 -8.66 -20.11
C ASN A 187 -5.30 -7.35 -19.86
N GLN A 188 -4.33 -7.07 -20.71
CA GLN A 188 -3.45 -5.91 -20.57
C GLN A 188 -4.22 -4.58 -20.65
N GLU A 189 -5.21 -4.50 -21.53
CA GLU A 189 -5.98 -3.27 -21.73
C GLU A 189 -6.80 -2.94 -20.48
N GLU A 190 -7.42 -3.96 -19.87
CA GLU A 190 -8.16 -3.83 -18.61
C GLU A 190 -7.25 -3.40 -17.44
N VAL A 191 -6.07 -4.03 -17.28
CA VAL A 191 -5.09 -3.63 -16.25
C VAL A 191 -4.63 -2.20 -16.48
N THR A 192 -4.35 -1.83 -17.73
CA THR A 192 -3.92 -0.47 -18.07
C THR A 192 -5.03 0.55 -17.80
N ALA A 193 -6.28 0.19 -18.07
CA ALA A 193 -7.43 1.03 -17.78
C ALA A 193 -7.64 1.22 -16.27
N MET A 194 -7.50 0.17 -15.46
CA MET A 194 -7.54 0.28 -13.98
C MET A 194 -6.47 1.24 -13.45
N LEU A 195 -5.21 1.12 -13.91
CA LEU A 195 -4.15 2.04 -13.50
C LEU A 195 -4.43 3.49 -13.96
N SER A 196 -5.01 3.66 -15.15
CA SER A 196 -5.43 4.98 -15.65
C SER A 196 -6.56 5.58 -14.82
N ALA A 197 -7.52 4.76 -14.39
CA ALA A 197 -8.58 5.17 -13.47
C ALA A 197 -8.02 5.58 -12.10
N MET A 198 -7.01 4.87 -11.59
CA MET A 198 -6.32 5.23 -10.35
C MET A 198 -5.61 6.58 -10.49
N VAL A 199 -4.87 6.83 -11.56
CA VAL A 199 -4.24 8.13 -11.84
C VAL A 199 -5.29 9.24 -11.92
N ARG A 200 -6.42 9.02 -12.63
CA ARG A 200 -7.54 9.96 -12.67
C ARG A 200 -8.03 10.30 -11.26
N GLY A 201 -8.28 9.28 -10.43
CA GLY A 201 -8.71 9.47 -9.05
C GLY A 201 -7.74 10.32 -8.24
N MET A 202 -6.43 10.08 -8.33
CA MET A 202 -5.41 10.86 -7.63
C MET A 202 -5.43 12.35 -8.06
N THR A 203 -5.72 12.64 -9.34
CA THR A 203 -5.75 14.02 -9.85
C THR A 203 -7.02 14.78 -9.49
N GLU A 204 -8.12 14.10 -9.13
CA GLU A 204 -9.38 14.69 -8.67
C GLU A 204 -9.28 15.31 -7.27
N VAL A 205 -8.29 14.92 -6.48
CA VAL A 205 -8.05 15.45 -5.14
C VAL A 205 -7.14 16.68 -5.24
N LYS A 206 -7.56 17.77 -4.61
CA LYS A 206 -6.75 19.00 -4.55
C LYS A 206 -5.69 18.89 -3.45
N ASP A 207 -4.53 19.50 -3.71
CA ASP A 207 -3.52 19.69 -2.67
C ASP A 207 -4.08 20.59 -1.56
N ARG A 208 -3.76 20.26 -0.32
CA ARG A 208 -4.12 21.06 0.86
C ARG A 208 -3.01 21.99 1.25
#